data_bda3e7d6344f45728aa5acff8f80687c
#
_entry.id   bda3e7d6344f45728aa5acff8f80687c
#
_cell.length_a   1.000
_cell.length_b   1.000
_cell.length_c   1.000
_cell.angle_alpha   90.00
_cell.angle_beta   90.00
_cell.angle_gamma   90.00
#
_symmetry.space_group_name_H-M   'P 1'
#
loop_
_entity.id
_entity.type
_entity.pdbx_description
1 polymer ?
#
loop_
_entity_poly.entity_id
_entity_poly.type
_entity_poly.pdbx_seq_one_letter_code
_entity_poly.pdbx_strand_id
1 'polypeptide(L)'
;MRKKINQLDLFSGIGGFHMGFERAGYKVKSYFSEIDKHAIAVYKHKFKDAEYVGSVTDVRGADLPKIDLITFGSPCQDFSLAGRRKGMDGERSSLILEAIRLIGECRPGVFIWENVKGTFSSNAGEDFAAILQAFANIGGYRLEWQLCNTANYLPQNRERIYLVGYSTSTKRDWKGIFPLPSNDGQDPQEWDKIREASKPIGHRGTGGQQGKVYSDQGHSQTISAYTSADPTFVKVGYDYATD
;
A
#
# COMPACT_ATOMS: atom_id res chain seq x y z
N MET A 1 -4.34 2.78 27.78
CA MET A 1 -2.90 2.68 27.37
C MET A 1 -2.80 2.80 25.86
N ARG A 2 -1.83 3.57 25.32
CA ARG A 2 -1.58 3.63 23.88
C ARG A 2 -1.07 2.27 23.38
N LYS A 3 -1.61 1.79 22.25
CA LYS A 3 -1.17 0.55 21.62
C LYS A 3 0.22 0.75 21.04
N LYS A 4 1.18 -0.11 21.42
CA LYS A 4 2.54 -0.09 20.87
C LYS A 4 2.57 -0.82 19.53
N ILE A 5 3.31 -0.29 18.56
CA ILE A 5 3.57 -0.92 17.27
C ILE A 5 5.03 -0.74 16.86
N ASN A 6 5.61 -1.78 16.26
CA ASN A 6 6.88 -1.72 15.55
C ASN A 6 6.59 -1.44 14.07
N GLN A 7 7.02 -0.28 13.60
CA GLN A 7 6.86 0.16 12.21
C GLN A 7 8.18 0.04 11.47
N LEU A 8 8.16 -0.57 10.29
CA LEU A 8 9.22 -0.41 9.29
C LEU A 8 8.74 0.62 8.27
N ASP A 9 9.40 1.77 8.22
CA ASP A 9 9.05 2.91 7.35
C ASP A 9 10.08 3.03 6.23
N LEU A 10 9.71 2.58 5.02
CA LEU A 10 10.60 2.54 3.86
C LEU A 10 10.37 3.77 2.99
N PHE A 11 11.45 4.29 2.38
CA PHE A 11 11.41 5.56 1.63
C PHE A 11 10.79 6.66 2.49
N SER A 12 11.19 6.68 3.75
CA SER A 12 10.45 7.31 4.84
C SER A 12 10.35 8.83 4.74
N GLY A 13 11.21 9.46 3.93
CA GLY A 13 11.30 10.91 3.87
C GLY A 13 11.49 11.50 5.27
N ILE A 14 10.67 12.46 5.62
CA ILE A 14 10.69 13.14 6.92
C ILE A 14 9.76 12.52 7.98
N GLY A 15 9.20 11.31 7.73
CA GLY A 15 8.40 10.55 8.68
C GLY A 15 6.91 10.88 8.70
N GLY A 16 6.30 11.06 7.53
CA GLY A 16 4.87 11.36 7.42
C GLY A 16 4.00 10.25 8.00
N PHE A 17 4.27 8.99 7.68
CA PHE A 17 3.54 7.83 8.21
C PHE A 17 3.73 7.68 9.72
N HIS A 18 4.97 7.79 10.21
CA HIS A 18 5.25 7.74 11.65
C HIS A 18 4.38 8.75 12.40
N MET A 19 4.42 10.02 11.97
CA MET A 19 3.61 11.08 12.59
C MET A 19 2.11 10.79 12.53
N GLY A 20 1.63 10.24 11.41
CA GLY A 20 0.23 9.86 11.23
C GLY A 20 -0.22 8.84 12.28
N PHE A 21 0.57 7.80 12.52
CA PHE A 21 0.26 6.78 13.53
C PHE A 21 0.36 7.32 14.95
N GLU A 22 1.32 8.20 15.27
CA GLU A 22 1.37 8.86 16.57
C GLU A 22 0.14 9.73 16.84
N ARG A 23 -0.31 10.50 15.83
CA ARG A 23 -1.54 11.29 15.90
C ARG A 23 -2.79 10.42 16.03
N ALA A 24 -2.79 9.23 15.45
CA ALA A 24 -3.84 8.23 15.64
C ALA A 24 -3.81 7.55 17.02
N GLY A 25 -2.89 7.94 17.90
CA GLY A 25 -2.84 7.48 19.29
C GLY A 25 -1.98 6.23 19.51
N TYR A 26 -1.19 5.80 18.54
CA TYR A 26 -0.24 4.71 18.73
C TYR A 26 1.06 5.20 19.40
N LYS A 27 1.75 4.30 20.08
CA LYS A 27 3.16 4.47 20.45
C LYS A 27 4.00 3.73 19.43
N VAL A 28 4.65 4.48 18.55
CA VAL A 28 5.42 3.93 17.43
C VAL A 28 6.87 3.74 17.84
N LYS A 29 7.41 2.52 17.67
CA LYS A 29 8.86 2.28 17.57
C LYS A 29 9.14 2.10 16.08
N SER A 30 9.84 3.06 15.48
CA SER A 30 10.11 3.06 14.04
C SER A 30 11.52 2.58 13.73
N TYR A 31 11.59 1.70 12.73
CA TYR A 31 12.77 1.32 11.97
C TYR A 31 12.62 1.95 10.60
N PHE A 32 13.52 2.85 10.19
CA PHE A 32 13.29 3.61 8.96
C PHE A 32 14.44 3.51 7.97
N SER A 33 14.09 3.38 6.70
CA SER A 33 15.01 3.33 5.56
C SER A 33 14.80 4.56 4.67
N GLU A 34 15.88 5.26 4.37
CA GLU A 34 15.95 6.47 3.56
C GLU A 34 17.38 6.66 3.04
N ILE A 35 17.55 7.29 1.88
CA ILE A 35 18.87 7.59 1.31
C ILE A 35 19.22 9.07 1.32
N ASP A 36 18.21 9.94 1.40
CA ASP A 36 18.43 11.38 1.48
C ASP A 36 18.94 11.79 2.86
N LYS A 37 20.14 12.34 2.92
CA LYS A 37 20.82 12.73 4.17
C LYS A 37 20.04 13.80 4.96
N HIS A 38 19.35 14.70 4.25
CA HIS A 38 18.58 15.77 4.91
C HIS A 38 17.28 15.20 5.49
N ALA A 39 16.60 14.34 4.74
CA ALA A 39 15.42 13.63 5.24
C ALA A 39 15.74 12.78 6.47
N ILE A 40 16.85 12.02 6.42
CA ILE A 40 17.35 11.22 7.56
C ILE A 40 17.60 12.11 8.78
N ALA A 41 18.25 13.26 8.60
CA ALA A 41 18.54 14.19 9.70
C ALA A 41 17.24 14.71 10.33
N VAL A 42 16.26 15.11 9.51
CA VAL A 42 14.94 15.56 9.98
C VAL A 42 14.21 14.46 10.70
N TYR A 43 14.20 13.23 10.16
CA TYR A 43 13.54 12.09 10.79
C TYR A 43 14.11 11.80 12.18
N LYS A 44 15.44 11.69 12.29
CA LYS A 44 16.15 11.50 13.58
C LYS A 44 15.94 12.66 14.56
N HIS A 45 15.83 13.88 14.05
CA HIS A 45 15.55 15.05 14.90
C HIS A 45 14.14 14.98 15.51
N LYS A 46 13.13 14.61 14.72
CA LYS A 46 11.74 14.54 15.15
C LYS A 46 11.44 13.34 16.03
N PHE A 47 11.98 12.18 15.68
CA PHE A 47 11.67 10.90 16.32
C PHE A 47 12.92 10.30 16.96
N LYS A 48 13.20 10.74 18.19
CA LYS A 48 14.46 10.41 18.91
C LYS A 48 14.67 8.92 19.12
N ASP A 49 13.59 8.15 19.26
CA ASP A 49 13.63 6.71 19.49
C ASP A 49 13.62 5.90 18.17
N ALA A 50 13.60 6.57 17.01
CA ALA A 50 13.60 5.89 15.71
C ALA A 50 15.00 5.36 15.39
N GLU A 51 15.04 4.19 14.74
CA GLU A 51 16.27 3.49 14.37
C GLU A 51 16.44 3.52 12.85
N TYR A 52 17.58 4.04 12.40
CA TYR A 52 17.92 4.06 10.98
C TYR A 52 18.51 2.72 10.57
N VAL A 53 17.91 2.08 9.55
CA VAL A 53 18.29 0.73 9.11
C VAL A 53 18.97 0.69 7.74
N GLY A 54 19.37 1.85 7.19
CA GLY A 54 20.11 1.92 5.94
C GLY A 54 19.24 2.07 4.70
N SER A 55 19.80 1.72 3.53
CA SER A 55 19.07 1.66 2.27
C SER A 55 18.11 0.46 2.26
N VAL A 56 16.98 0.58 1.58
CA VAL A 56 16.00 -0.50 1.44
C VAL A 56 16.62 -1.78 0.86
N THR A 57 17.61 -1.64 -0.01
CA THR A 57 18.35 -2.76 -0.62
C THR A 57 19.20 -3.54 0.37
N ASP A 58 19.62 -2.91 1.47
CA ASP A 58 20.52 -3.49 2.46
C ASP A 58 19.74 -4.09 3.65
N VAL A 59 18.47 -3.70 3.80
CA VAL A 59 17.62 -4.18 4.91
C VAL A 59 17.25 -5.64 4.70
N ARG A 60 17.41 -6.45 5.75
CA ARG A 60 16.97 -7.85 5.81
C ARG A 60 15.93 -8.01 6.92
N GLY A 61 14.81 -8.65 6.61
CA GLY A 61 13.74 -8.85 7.61
C GLY A 61 14.20 -9.66 8.82
N ALA A 62 15.17 -10.57 8.63
CA ALA A 62 15.73 -11.39 9.69
C ALA A 62 16.53 -10.59 10.75
N ASP A 63 17.07 -9.42 10.37
CA ASP A 63 17.85 -8.54 11.26
C ASP A 63 16.95 -7.58 12.04
N LEU A 64 15.64 -7.57 11.73
CA LEU A 64 14.66 -6.70 12.38
C LEU A 64 13.90 -7.46 13.47
N PRO A 65 13.42 -6.76 14.51
CA PRO A 65 12.47 -7.36 15.43
C PRO A 65 11.16 -7.67 14.70
N LYS A 66 10.23 -8.32 15.41
CA LYS A 66 8.88 -8.49 14.84
C LYS A 66 8.28 -7.13 14.43
N ILE A 67 8.01 -6.99 13.15
CA ILE A 67 7.38 -5.80 12.56
C ILE A 67 5.86 -6.01 12.52
N ASP A 68 5.11 -5.04 13.03
CA ASP A 68 3.64 -5.06 13.03
C ASP A 68 3.07 -4.36 11.80
N LEU A 69 3.79 -3.35 11.29
CA LEU A 69 3.37 -2.47 10.22
C LEU A 69 4.54 -2.13 9.30
N ILE A 70 4.34 -2.24 7.98
CA ILE A 70 5.25 -1.68 6.98
C ILE A 70 4.54 -0.55 6.25
N THR A 71 5.19 0.62 6.13
CA THR A 71 4.69 1.78 5.40
C THR A 71 5.72 2.23 4.38
N PHE A 72 5.27 2.65 3.20
CA PHE A 72 6.18 3.12 2.16
C PHE A 72 5.49 3.91 1.07
N GLY A 73 6.23 4.91 0.53
CA GLY A 73 5.91 5.63 -0.68
C GLY A 73 7.03 5.40 -1.68
N SER A 74 6.95 4.35 -2.50
CA SER A 74 8.00 4.05 -3.47
C SER A 74 8.07 5.12 -4.57
N PRO A 75 9.28 5.44 -5.11
CA PRO A 75 9.41 6.32 -6.25
C PRO A 75 8.56 5.84 -7.44
N CYS A 76 7.88 6.79 -8.10
CA CYS A 76 6.90 6.50 -9.15
C CYS A 76 7.55 6.11 -10.50
N GLN A 77 8.85 6.32 -10.67
CA GLN A 77 9.50 6.30 -11.99
C GLN A 77 9.87 4.91 -12.52
N ASP A 78 9.60 3.83 -11.76
CA ASP A 78 10.30 2.57 -11.96
C ASP A 78 9.41 1.33 -12.19
N PHE A 79 8.12 1.50 -12.42
CA PHE A 79 7.25 0.36 -12.74
C PHE A 79 6.89 0.32 -14.23
N SER A 80 7.89 0.09 -15.08
CA SER A 80 7.68 -0.25 -16.48
C SER A 80 7.82 -1.76 -16.63
N LEU A 81 6.74 -2.44 -17.00
CA LEU A 81 6.76 -3.84 -17.44
C LEU A 81 7.73 -4.07 -18.61
N ALA A 82 8.11 -3.00 -19.34
CA ALA A 82 9.13 -3.02 -20.38
C ALA A 82 10.53 -3.40 -19.85
N GLY A 83 10.84 -3.16 -18.58
CA GLY A 83 12.07 -3.62 -17.93
C GLY A 83 12.17 -5.15 -17.82
N ARG A 84 11.05 -5.86 -17.77
CA ARG A 84 11.02 -7.34 -17.75
C ARG A 84 11.43 -7.98 -19.09
N ARG A 85 11.35 -7.22 -20.19
CA ARG A 85 11.78 -7.72 -21.55
C ARG A 85 13.25 -7.45 -21.89
N LYS A 86 13.95 -6.65 -21.10
CA LYS A 86 15.36 -6.29 -21.33
C LYS A 86 16.25 -6.78 -20.20
N GLY A 87 16.21 -8.04 -19.83
CA GLY A 87 17.21 -8.66 -18.97
C GLY A 87 17.51 -7.90 -17.67
N MET A 88 18.18 -8.56 -16.75
CA MET A 88 18.48 -8.16 -15.37
C MET A 88 19.29 -6.84 -15.14
N ASP A 89 19.39 -5.94 -16.12
CA ASP A 89 20.19 -4.70 -16.05
C ASP A 89 19.40 -3.42 -15.74
N GLY A 90 18.12 -3.51 -15.35
CA GLY A 90 17.31 -2.36 -14.96
C GLY A 90 17.40 -2.06 -13.46
N GLU A 91 18.44 -1.34 -13.03
CA GLU A 91 18.69 -0.99 -11.62
C GLU A 91 17.53 -0.24 -10.89
N ARG A 92 16.49 0.19 -11.59
CA ARG A 92 15.45 1.08 -11.04
C ARG A 92 14.05 0.48 -10.89
N SER A 93 13.73 -0.61 -11.60
CA SER A 93 12.45 -1.31 -11.40
C SER A 93 12.40 -2.12 -10.09
N SER A 94 13.47 -2.05 -9.30
CA SER A 94 13.69 -2.89 -8.13
C SER A 94 13.14 -2.34 -6.81
N LEU A 95 12.94 -1.04 -6.65
CA LEU A 95 12.69 -0.46 -5.32
C LEU A 95 11.34 -0.87 -4.71
N ILE A 96 10.27 -0.94 -5.50
CA ILE A 96 9.00 -1.48 -5.01
C ILE A 96 9.09 -2.98 -4.73
N LEU A 97 9.92 -3.71 -5.52
CA LEU A 97 10.15 -5.13 -5.30
C LEU A 97 10.90 -5.38 -3.98
N GLU A 98 11.78 -4.45 -3.58
CA GLU A 98 12.43 -4.51 -2.27
C GLU A 98 11.42 -4.36 -1.11
N ALA A 99 10.44 -3.45 -1.25
CA ALA A 99 9.36 -3.36 -0.27
C ALA A 99 8.51 -4.64 -0.24
N ILE A 100 8.19 -5.22 -1.41
CA ILE A 100 7.47 -6.50 -1.54
C ILE A 100 8.27 -7.63 -0.89
N ARG A 101 9.58 -7.70 -1.11
CA ARG A 101 10.48 -8.66 -0.46
C ARG A 101 10.40 -8.54 1.06
N LEU A 102 10.54 -7.33 1.59
CA LEU A 102 10.48 -7.08 3.03
C LEU A 102 9.11 -7.41 3.64
N ILE A 103 8.00 -7.16 2.93
CA ILE A 103 6.68 -7.62 3.36
C ILE A 103 6.63 -9.16 3.45
N GLY A 104 7.22 -9.84 2.45
CA GLY A 104 7.33 -11.30 2.45
C GLY A 104 8.19 -11.85 3.58
N GLU A 105 9.29 -11.19 3.91
CA GLU A 105 10.22 -11.59 4.99
C GLU A 105 9.65 -11.30 6.38
N CYS A 106 9.15 -10.08 6.61
CA CYS A 106 8.69 -9.63 7.94
C CYS A 106 7.28 -10.10 8.28
N ARG A 107 6.44 -10.40 7.27
CA ARG A 107 5.04 -10.81 7.44
C ARG A 107 4.28 -9.91 8.43
N PRO A 108 4.24 -8.57 8.21
CA PRO A 108 3.54 -7.66 9.11
C PRO A 108 2.03 -7.93 9.15
N GLY A 109 1.38 -7.53 10.23
CA GLY A 109 -0.09 -7.57 10.30
C GLY A 109 -0.77 -6.67 9.28
N VAL A 110 -0.12 -5.55 8.94
CA VAL A 110 -0.60 -4.56 7.96
C VAL A 110 0.58 -4.01 7.18
N PHE A 111 0.38 -3.71 5.90
CA PHE A 111 1.26 -2.81 5.15
C PHE A 111 0.45 -1.73 4.43
N ILE A 112 1.07 -0.57 4.23
CA ILE A 112 0.45 0.57 3.54
C ILE A 112 1.42 1.10 2.50
N TRP A 113 0.95 1.15 1.25
CA TRP A 113 1.66 1.77 0.15
C TRP A 113 0.97 3.06 -0.29
N GLU A 114 1.76 4.11 -0.48
CA GLU A 114 1.30 5.39 -1.04
C GLU A 114 1.98 5.65 -2.38
N ASN A 115 1.21 6.20 -3.33
CA ASN A 115 1.80 6.70 -4.58
C ASN A 115 0.97 7.83 -5.21
N VAL A 116 1.51 8.45 -6.24
CA VAL A 116 0.83 9.52 -6.97
C VAL A 116 -0.30 8.95 -7.84
N LYS A 117 -1.30 9.78 -8.15
CA LYS A 117 -2.41 9.43 -9.05
C LYS A 117 -1.92 8.95 -10.42
N GLY A 118 -0.80 9.50 -10.92
CA GLY A 118 -0.24 9.14 -12.22
C GLY A 118 0.06 7.64 -12.37
N THR A 119 0.38 6.95 -11.28
CA THR A 119 0.59 5.49 -11.29
C THR A 119 -0.67 4.73 -11.69
N PHE A 120 -1.84 5.25 -11.37
CA PHE A 120 -3.12 4.65 -11.71
C PHE A 120 -3.43 4.69 -13.22
N SER A 121 -3.00 5.76 -13.89
CA SER A 121 -3.27 5.97 -15.32
C SER A 121 -2.07 5.64 -16.23
N SER A 122 -0.93 5.30 -15.64
CA SER A 122 0.27 4.92 -16.38
C SER A 122 -0.01 3.69 -17.24
N ASN A 123 0.44 3.73 -18.50
CA ASN A 123 0.28 2.64 -19.47
C ASN A 123 -1.16 2.09 -19.49
N ALA A 124 -2.16 2.99 -19.61
CA ALA A 124 -3.59 2.64 -19.62
C ALA A 124 -4.06 1.80 -18.41
N GLY A 125 -3.37 1.90 -17.28
CA GLY A 125 -3.68 1.18 -16.04
C GLY A 125 -2.97 -0.18 -15.89
N GLU A 126 -2.22 -0.63 -16.90
CA GLU A 126 -1.50 -1.91 -16.84
C GLU A 126 -0.43 -1.92 -15.75
N ASP A 127 0.26 -0.79 -15.55
CA ASP A 127 1.30 -0.68 -14.52
C ASP A 127 0.70 -0.83 -13.12
N PHE A 128 -0.46 -0.20 -12.88
CA PHE A 128 -1.14 -0.33 -11.60
C PHE A 128 -1.68 -1.76 -11.37
N ALA A 129 -2.23 -2.39 -12.41
CA ALA A 129 -2.66 -3.79 -12.35
C ALA A 129 -1.49 -4.73 -12.01
N ALA A 130 -0.32 -4.49 -12.61
CA ALA A 130 0.89 -5.28 -12.32
C ALA A 130 1.39 -5.09 -10.88
N ILE A 131 1.29 -3.87 -10.34
CA ILE A 131 1.60 -3.59 -8.92
C ILE A 131 0.64 -4.36 -8.00
N LEU A 132 -0.67 -4.29 -8.27
CA LEU A 132 -1.67 -5.04 -7.50
C LEU A 132 -1.39 -6.56 -7.54
N GLN A 133 -1.04 -7.09 -8.72
CA GLN A 133 -0.66 -8.49 -8.88
C GLN A 133 0.58 -8.84 -8.05
N ALA A 134 1.61 -7.97 -8.06
CA ALA A 134 2.82 -8.20 -7.30
C ALA A 134 2.54 -8.25 -5.78
N PHE A 135 1.67 -7.38 -5.27
CA PHE A 135 1.23 -7.45 -3.87
C PHE A 135 0.37 -8.69 -3.58
N ALA A 136 -0.54 -9.06 -4.49
CA ALA A 136 -1.36 -10.26 -4.34
C ALA A 136 -0.51 -11.53 -4.29
N ASN A 137 0.57 -11.59 -5.08
CA ASN A 137 1.50 -12.74 -5.13
C ASN A 137 2.28 -12.95 -3.82
N ILE A 138 2.35 -11.96 -2.91
CA ILE A 138 2.90 -12.18 -1.57
C ILE A 138 2.11 -13.26 -0.83
N GLY A 139 0.82 -13.36 -1.10
CA GLY A 139 -0.11 -14.29 -0.44
C GLY A 139 -0.36 -13.97 1.03
N GLY A 140 -1.53 -14.33 1.52
CA GLY A 140 -1.91 -14.15 2.92
C GLY A 140 -2.31 -12.71 3.30
N TYR A 141 -2.64 -11.87 2.33
CA TYR A 141 -3.13 -10.52 2.55
C TYR A 141 -4.42 -10.25 1.79
N ARG A 142 -5.34 -9.51 2.40
CA ARG A 142 -6.44 -8.82 1.72
C ARG A 142 -5.97 -7.44 1.34
N LEU A 143 -6.26 -7.01 0.11
CA LEU A 143 -5.82 -5.73 -0.43
C LEU A 143 -7.03 -4.83 -0.66
N GLU A 144 -6.94 -3.59 -0.20
CA GLU A 144 -7.89 -2.52 -0.50
C GLU A 144 -7.13 -1.27 -0.91
N TRP A 145 -7.68 -0.47 -1.80
CA TRP A 145 -7.08 0.79 -2.19
C TRP A 145 -8.12 1.87 -2.44
N GLN A 146 -7.70 3.12 -2.31
CA GLN A 146 -8.49 4.30 -2.62
C GLN A 146 -7.61 5.42 -3.12
N LEU A 147 -8.10 6.21 -4.08
CA LEU A 147 -7.54 7.51 -4.40
C LEU A 147 -8.08 8.52 -3.39
N CYS A 148 -7.19 9.10 -2.58
CA CYS A 148 -7.52 10.09 -1.57
C CYS A 148 -7.05 11.47 -2.03
N ASN A 149 -7.85 12.51 -1.80
CA ASN A 149 -7.46 13.88 -2.03
C ASN A 149 -7.37 14.65 -0.70
N THR A 150 -6.24 15.30 -0.45
CA THR A 150 -6.10 16.13 0.75
C THR A 150 -7.07 17.30 0.80
N ALA A 151 -7.60 17.74 -0.35
CA ALA A 151 -8.62 18.78 -0.42
C ALA A 151 -9.89 18.46 0.39
N ASN A 152 -10.15 17.18 0.66
CA ASN A 152 -11.25 16.75 1.52
C ASN A 152 -11.01 17.08 3.00
N TYR A 153 -9.79 17.45 3.39
CA TYR A 153 -9.40 17.68 4.79
C TYR A 153 -8.63 18.99 5.00
N LEU A 154 -7.92 19.48 3.97
CA LEU A 154 -7.01 20.60 4.03
C LEU A 154 -7.15 21.47 2.76
N PRO A 155 -6.84 22.78 2.81
CA PRO A 155 -6.85 23.64 1.64
C PRO A 155 -5.66 23.36 0.70
N GLN A 156 -5.49 22.10 0.32
CA GLN A 156 -4.43 21.62 -0.57
C GLN A 156 -4.98 20.53 -1.49
N ASN A 157 -4.84 20.71 -2.79
CA ASN A 157 -5.19 19.69 -3.76
C ASN A 157 -4.00 18.75 -3.98
N ARG A 158 -4.04 17.55 -3.35
CA ARG A 158 -3.01 16.51 -3.49
C ARG A 158 -3.67 15.15 -3.54
N GLU A 159 -3.72 14.58 -4.73
CA GLU A 159 -4.29 13.24 -4.95
C GLU A 159 -3.23 12.17 -4.80
N ARG A 160 -3.52 11.14 -3.98
CA ARG A 160 -2.64 10.00 -3.71
C ARG A 160 -3.43 8.71 -3.63
N ILE A 161 -2.87 7.68 -4.23
CA ILE A 161 -3.37 6.31 -4.04
C ILE A 161 -2.82 5.82 -2.71
N TYR A 162 -3.69 5.24 -1.91
CA TYR A 162 -3.32 4.44 -0.74
C TYR A 162 -3.81 3.02 -0.96
N LEU A 163 -2.90 2.06 -0.86
CA LEU A 163 -3.20 0.64 -0.86
C LEU A 163 -2.84 0.08 0.51
N VAL A 164 -3.76 -0.68 1.09
CA VAL A 164 -3.59 -1.34 2.39
C VAL A 164 -3.69 -2.84 2.19
N GLY A 165 -2.65 -3.55 2.62
CA GLY A 165 -2.66 -4.99 2.75
C GLY A 165 -2.83 -5.39 4.20
N TYR A 166 -3.83 -6.23 4.47
CA TYR A 166 -4.15 -6.72 5.81
C TYR A 166 -4.00 -8.23 5.87
N SER A 167 -3.20 -8.73 6.83
CA SER A 167 -2.93 -10.16 6.95
C SER A 167 -4.19 -10.97 7.26
N THR A 168 -4.44 -12.02 6.48
CA THR A 168 -5.55 -12.95 6.68
C THR A 168 -5.36 -13.86 7.88
N SER A 169 -4.15 -13.93 8.45
CA SER A 169 -3.86 -14.71 9.66
C SER A 169 -4.49 -14.11 10.93
N THR A 170 -4.88 -12.82 10.87
CA THR A 170 -5.59 -12.20 11.98
C THR A 170 -7.04 -12.65 11.98
N LYS A 171 -7.49 -13.33 13.04
CA LYS A 171 -8.87 -13.83 13.22
C LYS A 171 -9.92 -12.72 13.45
N ARG A 172 -9.64 -11.48 13.05
CA ARG A 172 -10.59 -10.37 13.21
C ARG A 172 -11.51 -10.30 12.00
N ASP A 173 -12.79 -10.07 12.24
CA ASP A 173 -13.74 -9.75 11.18
C ASP A 173 -13.27 -8.51 10.44
N TRP A 174 -12.95 -8.69 9.17
CA TRP A 174 -12.54 -7.60 8.31
C TRP A 174 -13.75 -6.85 7.79
N LYS A 175 -13.94 -5.65 8.28
CA LYS A 175 -15.04 -4.77 7.82
C LYS A 175 -14.66 -3.86 6.65
N GLY A 176 -13.41 -3.95 6.18
CA GLY A 176 -12.84 -3.02 5.21
C GLY A 176 -12.34 -1.73 5.87
N ILE A 177 -11.44 -1.04 5.15
CA ILE A 177 -10.92 0.28 5.54
C ILE A 177 -11.54 1.35 4.67
N PHE A 178 -11.69 1.06 3.39
CA PHE A 178 -12.22 2.00 2.42
C PHE A 178 -13.72 1.75 2.14
N PRO A 179 -14.49 2.78 1.80
CA PRO A 179 -14.05 4.17 1.58
C PRO A 179 -13.75 4.94 2.88
N LEU A 180 -12.76 5.84 2.82
CA LEU A 180 -12.60 6.87 3.85
C LEU A 180 -13.64 7.96 3.64
N PRO A 181 -14.22 8.53 4.71
CA PRO A 181 -15.16 9.64 4.59
C PRO A 181 -14.48 10.83 3.92
N SER A 182 -15.18 11.48 3.00
CA SER A 182 -14.82 12.77 2.44
C SER A 182 -15.60 13.87 3.14
N ASN A 183 -15.03 15.08 3.25
CA ASN A 183 -15.70 16.24 3.85
C ASN A 183 -16.73 16.92 2.91
N ASP A 184 -17.22 16.22 1.91
CA ASP A 184 -18.22 16.69 0.94
C ASP A 184 -19.65 16.68 1.48
N GLY A 185 -19.82 16.56 2.79
CA GLY A 185 -21.11 16.65 3.47
C GLY A 185 -21.94 15.38 3.45
N GLN A 186 -21.36 14.26 3.03
CA GLN A 186 -22.07 12.97 3.07
C GLN A 186 -22.08 12.38 4.48
N ASP A 187 -23.25 11.91 4.91
CA ASP A 187 -23.48 11.27 6.20
C ASP A 187 -22.62 9.99 6.33
N PRO A 188 -21.87 9.81 7.44
CA PRO A 188 -21.14 8.56 7.72
C PRO A 188 -22.00 7.29 7.63
N GLN A 189 -23.31 7.36 7.87
CA GLN A 189 -24.23 6.23 7.74
C GLN A 189 -24.42 5.78 6.28
N GLU A 190 -24.23 6.67 5.30
CA GLU A 190 -24.28 6.33 3.89
C GLU A 190 -23.07 5.47 3.47
N TRP A 191 -21.93 5.64 4.13
CA TRP A 191 -20.72 4.87 3.91
C TRP A 191 -20.84 3.41 4.34
N ASP A 192 -21.60 3.11 5.39
CA ASP A 192 -21.86 1.74 5.81
C ASP A 192 -22.73 1.01 4.78
N LYS A 193 -23.69 1.70 4.17
CA LYS A 193 -24.50 1.16 3.06
C LYS A 193 -23.64 0.87 1.82
N ILE A 194 -22.66 1.74 1.51
CA ILE A 194 -21.72 1.53 0.40
C ILE A 194 -20.80 0.35 0.69
N ARG A 195 -20.33 0.19 1.92
CA ARG A 195 -19.53 -0.98 2.35
C ARG A 195 -20.31 -2.29 2.24
N GLU A 196 -21.56 -2.31 2.65
CA GLU A 196 -22.43 -3.49 2.55
C GLU A 196 -22.78 -3.84 1.10
N ALA A 197 -22.94 -2.82 0.24
CA ALA A 197 -23.20 -2.99 -1.19
C ALA A 197 -21.94 -3.41 -1.98
N SER A 198 -20.75 -3.26 -1.41
CA SER A 198 -19.48 -3.63 -2.05
C SER A 198 -19.27 -5.13 -1.97
N LYS A 199 -19.71 -5.88 -2.97
CA LYS A 199 -19.40 -7.32 -3.08
C LYS A 199 -17.89 -7.51 -3.29
N PRO A 200 -17.29 -8.58 -2.74
CA PRO A 200 -15.88 -8.90 -3.00
C PRO A 200 -15.67 -9.07 -4.51
N ILE A 201 -14.54 -8.57 -5.00
CA ILE A 201 -14.07 -8.65 -6.39
C ILE A 201 -14.82 -7.72 -7.36
N GLY A 202 -14.19 -6.59 -7.69
CA GLY A 202 -14.50 -5.81 -8.88
C GLY A 202 -15.79 -5.00 -8.85
N HIS A 203 -16.17 -4.39 -7.73
CA HIS A 203 -17.32 -3.50 -7.69
C HIS A 203 -16.94 -2.02 -7.73
N ARG A 204 -17.70 -1.27 -8.58
CA ARG A 204 -17.74 0.18 -8.60
C ARG A 204 -18.07 0.70 -7.21
N GLY A 205 -17.17 1.46 -6.61
CA GLY A 205 -17.54 2.42 -5.58
C GLY A 205 -18.16 3.63 -6.27
N THR A 206 -19.38 4.00 -5.92
CA THR A 206 -19.96 5.27 -6.31
C THR A 206 -19.34 6.35 -5.43
N GLY A 207 -18.52 7.23 -5.99
CA GLY A 207 -18.02 8.40 -5.28
C GLY A 207 -16.50 8.49 -5.08
N GLY A 208 -15.69 7.60 -5.65
CA GLY A 208 -14.23 7.70 -5.60
C GLY A 208 -13.56 6.52 -6.27
N GLN A 209 -12.31 6.72 -6.71
CA GLN A 209 -11.50 5.63 -7.24
C GLN A 209 -11.02 4.75 -6.08
N GLN A 210 -11.66 3.61 -5.90
CA GLN A 210 -11.32 2.63 -4.87
C GLN A 210 -11.44 1.21 -5.43
N GLY A 211 -10.64 0.30 -4.90
CA GLY A 211 -10.68 -1.10 -5.27
C GLY A 211 -10.40 -2.02 -4.09
N LYS A 212 -10.94 -3.23 -4.15
CA LYS A 212 -10.68 -4.29 -3.20
C LYS A 212 -10.19 -5.53 -3.95
N VAL A 213 -9.10 -6.07 -3.50
CA VAL A 213 -8.51 -7.31 -4.02
C VAL A 213 -8.34 -8.27 -2.84
N TYR A 214 -8.88 -9.47 -2.98
CA TYR A 214 -8.76 -10.50 -1.97
C TYR A 214 -7.85 -11.60 -2.51
N SER A 215 -6.81 -11.94 -1.76
CA SER A 215 -6.01 -13.14 -1.98
C SER A 215 -6.44 -14.18 -0.95
N ASP A 216 -7.09 -15.23 -1.42
CA ASP A 216 -7.43 -16.38 -0.61
C ASP A 216 -6.45 -17.51 -0.92
N GLN A 217 -5.82 -18.05 0.09
CA GLN A 217 -5.03 -19.30 0.07
C GLN A 217 -3.76 -19.36 -0.81
N GLY A 218 -3.07 -18.25 -1.09
CA GLY A 218 -1.70 -18.32 -1.61
C GLY A 218 -1.55 -18.76 -3.07
N HIS A 219 -2.64 -18.86 -3.83
CA HIS A 219 -2.60 -19.10 -5.27
C HIS A 219 -2.41 -17.80 -6.02
N SER A 220 -1.56 -17.81 -7.06
CA SER A 220 -1.34 -16.64 -7.90
C SER A 220 -2.63 -16.28 -8.64
N GLN A 221 -3.15 -15.10 -8.37
CA GLN A 221 -4.32 -14.58 -9.07
C GLN A 221 -3.84 -13.77 -10.27
N THR A 222 -4.40 -14.02 -11.42
CA THR A 222 -4.15 -13.20 -12.60
C THR A 222 -5.04 -11.98 -12.53
N ILE A 223 -4.45 -10.80 -12.40
CA ILE A 223 -5.13 -9.52 -12.52
C ILE A 223 -5.13 -9.14 -14.00
N SER A 224 -6.29 -9.12 -14.61
CA SER A 224 -6.46 -8.61 -15.97
C SER A 224 -6.96 -7.17 -15.91
N ALA A 225 -6.19 -6.25 -16.44
CA ALA A 225 -6.67 -4.90 -16.69
C ALA A 225 -7.69 -4.95 -17.83
N TYR A 226 -8.92 -4.55 -17.57
CA TYR A 226 -9.94 -4.45 -18.62
C TYR A 226 -9.84 -3.06 -19.24
N THR A 227 -9.48 -2.98 -20.51
CA THR A 227 -9.55 -1.78 -21.33
C THR A 227 -10.99 -1.51 -21.75
N SER A 228 -11.86 -1.19 -20.81
CA SER A 228 -13.08 -0.46 -21.12
C SER A 228 -12.74 1.03 -21.01
N ALA A 229 -13.49 1.89 -21.66
CA ALA A 229 -13.32 3.35 -21.62
C ALA A 229 -13.39 3.97 -20.20
N ASP A 230 -13.46 3.15 -19.16
CA ASP A 230 -13.46 3.51 -17.75
C ASP A 230 -12.25 2.86 -17.08
N PRO A 231 -11.17 3.63 -16.76
CA PRO A 231 -9.92 3.12 -16.19
C PRO A 231 -10.05 2.62 -14.74
N THR A 232 -11.27 2.52 -14.20
CA THR A 232 -11.51 2.13 -12.81
C THR A 232 -11.68 0.62 -12.59
N PHE A 233 -11.57 -0.21 -13.65
CA PHE A 233 -11.76 -1.66 -13.52
C PHE A 233 -10.46 -2.45 -13.56
N VAL A 234 -10.16 -3.13 -12.48
CA VAL A 234 -9.23 -4.26 -12.44
C VAL A 234 -10.03 -5.51 -12.13
N LYS A 235 -10.09 -6.46 -13.08
CA LYS A 235 -10.72 -7.75 -12.85
C LYS A 235 -9.66 -8.71 -12.35
N VAL A 236 -9.86 -9.26 -11.17
CA VAL A 236 -9.06 -10.37 -10.66
C VAL A 236 -9.74 -11.67 -11.12
N GLY A 237 -9.07 -12.40 -12.00
CA GLY A 237 -9.51 -13.72 -12.43
C GLY A 237 -8.83 -14.80 -11.57
N TYR A 238 -9.58 -15.83 -11.21
CA TYR A 238 -9.03 -17.05 -10.63
C TYR A 238 -8.83 -18.06 -11.75
N ASP A 239 -7.58 -18.41 -12.06
CA ASP A 239 -7.30 -19.63 -12.80
C ASP A 239 -7.21 -20.77 -11.79
N TYR A 240 -8.27 -21.57 -11.73
CA TYR A 240 -8.18 -22.89 -11.12
C TYR A 240 -7.39 -23.77 -12.07
N ALA A 241 -6.11 -23.97 -11.80
CA ALA A 241 -5.42 -25.12 -12.39
C ALA A 241 -6.05 -26.35 -11.75
N THR A 242 -6.91 -27.00 -12.52
CA THR A 242 -7.35 -28.37 -12.24
C THR A 242 -6.19 -29.29 -12.58
N ASP A 243 -5.55 -29.82 -11.57
CA ASP A 243 -4.89 -31.12 -11.61
C ASP A 243 -5.69 -32.10 -10.77
#